data_8763a4df2d50f06696e385828c5fa791
#
_entry.id   8763a4df2d50f06696e385828c5fa791
#
_cell.length_a   1.000
_cell.length_b   1.000
_cell.length_c   1.000
_cell.angle_alpha   90.00
_cell.angle_beta   90.00
_cell.angle_gamma   90.00
#
_symmetry.space_group_name_H-M   'P 1'
#
loop_
_entity.id
_entity.type
_entity.pdbx_description
1 polymer ?
#
loop_
_entity_poly.entity_id
_entity_poly.type
_entity_poly.pdbx_seq_one_letter_code
_entity_poly.pdbx_strand_id
1 'polypeptide(L)'
;MATVAVYSQKGRKTSDLEIADSVFGIEPNANAIHLAVVSYLAKQSTLTRSEVRGGGAKPWRQKGTGRARQGSIRSPQWTHGGIALGPKPRTYKVNLNKKVKRLAMKSALSTKVAENEMKVVSKVELEAIKTKEIVEMLTKLKAAKKVLIVTAEADEKIYKSARNIEGVKVASVNTLCVYDIINCDSFIVLKDAVKKIEEVYA
;
A
#
# COMPACT_ATOMS: atom_id res chain seq x y z
N MET A 1 -16.32 -8.75 -23.12
CA MET A 1 -15.07 -9.16 -22.42
C MET A 1 -14.00 -8.17 -22.78
N ALA A 2 -13.35 -7.58 -21.78
CA ALA A 2 -12.24 -6.69 -22.02
C ALA A 2 -10.99 -7.50 -22.41
N THR A 3 -10.18 -6.99 -23.33
CA THR A 3 -8.94 -7.64 -23.80
C THR A 3 -7.75 -6.81 -23.37
N VAL A 4 -6.75 -7.46 -22.77
CA VAL A 4 -5.51 -6.83 -22.33
C VAL A 4 -4.32 -7.47 -23.03
N ALA A 5 -3.38 -6.64 -23.49
CA ALA A 5 -2.17 -7.12 -24.16
C ALA A 5 -1.22 -7.82 -23.17
N VAL A 6 -0.75 -8.99 -23.57
CA VAL A 6 0.25 -9.77 -22.83
C VAL A 6 1.64 -9.48 -23.40
N TYR A 7 2.55 -9.13 -22.51
CA TYR A 7 3.93 -8.82 -22.86
C TYR A 7 4.89 -9.92 -22.40
N SER A 8 5.95 -10.12 -23.12
CA SER A 8 7.09 -10.91 -22.65
C SER A 8 7.96 -10.08 -21.68
N GLN A 9 8.83 -10.72 -20.92
CA GLN A 9 9.83 -10.06 -20.07
C GLN A 9 10.72 -9.06 -20.85
N LYS A 10 10.84 -9.23 -22.16
CA LYS A 10 11.59 -8.33 -23.06
C LYS A 10 10.76 -7.15 -23.59
N GLY A 11 9.53 -6.96 -23.12
CA GLY A 11 8.64 -5.87 -23.52
C GLY A 11 7.96 -6.03 -24.88
N ARG A 12 8.03 -7.20 -25.50
CA ARG A 12 7.34 -7.48 -26.77
C ARG A 12 5.92 -7.98 -26.51
N LYS A 13 4.93 -7.48 -27.23
CA LYS A 13 3.57 -8.01 -27.19
C LYS A 13 3.58 -9.45 -27.78
N THR A 14 3.03 -10.40 -27.02
CA THR A 14 3.03 -11.83 -27.39
C THR A 14 1.63 -12.29 -27.81
N SER A 15 0.60 -11.88 -27.09
CA SER A 15 -0.79 -12.27 -27.31
C SER A 15 -1.72 -11.27 -26.66
N ASP A 16 -3.01 -11.42 -26.90
CA ASP A 16 -4.05 -10.72 -26.15
C ASP A 16 -4.71 -11.72 -25.20
N LEU A 17 -5.07 -11.30 -24.00
CA LEU A 17 -5.74 -12.07 -22.98
C LEU A 17 -7.13 -11.50 -22.77
N GLU A 18 -8.15 -12.34 -22.86
CA GLU A 18 -9.51 -12.01 -22.46
C GLU A 18 -9.62 -12.09 -20.95
N ILE A 19 -10.20 -11.07 -20.33
CA ILE A 19 -10.40 -10.98 -18.89
C ILE A 19 -11.89 -10.91 -18.56
N ALA A 20 -12.27 -11.42 -17.39
CA ALA A 20 -13.65 -11.50 -16.94
C ALA A 20 -14.23 -10.13 -16.58
N ASP A 21 -15.29 -9.69 -17.28
CA ASP A 21 -15.98 -8.42 -17.00
C ASP A 21 -16.56 -8.36 -15.58
N SER A 22 -16.90 -9.51 -14.97
CA SER A 22 -17.39 -9.59 -13.60
C SER A 22 -16.39 -9.12 -12.54
N VAL A 23 -15.10 -9.05 -12.89
CA VAL A 23 -14.01 -8.64 -11.99
C VAL A 23 -13.36 -7.35 -12.46
N PHE A 24 -13.11 -7.21 -13.77
CA PHE A 24 -12.32 -6.13 -14.36
C PHE A 24 -13.15 -5.12 -15.17
N GLY A 25 -14.44 -5.38 -15.40
CA GLY A 25 -15.32 -4.55 -16.22
C GLY A 25 -16.49 -3.93 -15.45
N ILE A 26 -16.47 -3.91 -14.15
CA ILE A 26 -17.53 -3.29 -13.34
C ILE A 26 -17.40 -1.76 -13.32
N GLU A 27 -18.52 -1.06 -13.14
CA GLU A 27 -18.50 0.38 -12.89
C GLU A 27 -17.83 0.67 -11.54
N PRO A 28 -16.75 1.50 -11.50
CA PRO A 28 -15.98 1.74 -10.29
C PRO A 28 -16.79 2.49 -9.22
N ASN A 29 -16.87 1.95 -8.01
CA ASN A 29 -17.49 2.61 -6.87
C ASN A 29 -16.44 3.35 -6.02
N ALA A 30 -16.32 4.67 -6.23
CA ALA A 30 -15.36 5.52 -5.54
C ALA A 30 -15.53 5.51 -4.01
N ASN A 31 -16.75 5.44 -3.49
CA ASN A 31 -17.01 5.39 -2.05
C ASN A 31 -16.48 4.09 -1.43
N ALA A 32 -16.65 2.95 -2.08
CA ALA A 32 -16.15 1.67 -1.59
C ALA A 32 -14.62 1.65 -1.57
N ILE A 33 -13.97 2.17 -2.60
CA ILE A 33 -12.51 2.34 -2.68
C ILE A 33 -12.03 3.24 -1.53
N HIS A 34 -12.63 4.41 -1.36
CA HIS A 34 -12.26 5.36 -0.30
C HIS A 34 -12.37 4.73 1.08
N LEU A 35 -13.47 4.06 1.39
CA LEU A 35 -13.67 3.37 2.68
C LEU A 35 -12.61 2.30 2.92
N ALA A 36 -12.22 1.55 1.89
CA ALA A 36 -11.18 0.53 1.99
C ALA A 36 -9.81 1.14 2.28
N VAL A 37 -9.46 2.26 1.61
CA VAL A 37 -8.22 2.99 1.83
C VAL A 37 -8.18 3.60 3.23
N VAL A 38 -9.24 4.26 3.69
CA VAL A 38 -9.34 4.83 5.04
C VAL A 38 -9.19 3.74 6.10
N SER A 39 -9.87 2.60 5.94
CA SER A 39 -9.74 1.45 6.85
C SER A 39 -8.31 0.90 6.90
N TYR A 40 -7.58 0.92 5.80
CA TYR A 40 -6.19 0.47 5.72
C TYR A 40 -5.22 1.44 6.41
N LEU A 41 -5.40 2.75 6.19
CA LEU A 41 -4.51 3.80 6.69
C LEU A 41 -4.80 4.25 8.14
N ALA A 42 -5.87 3.77 8.76
CA ALA A 42 -6.34 4.22 10.08
C ALA A 42 -5.41 3.81 11.22
N LYS A 43 -4.27 4.50 11.35
CA LYS A 43 -3.30 4.33 12.44
C LYS A 43 -2.82 5.69 12.93
N GLN A 44 -2.95 5.95 14.24
CA GLN A 44 -2.41 7.16 14.88
C GLN A 44 -1.79 6.80 16.24
N SER A 45 -0.72 7.51 16.60
CA SER A 45 -0.02 7.35 17.87
C SER A 45 0.64 8.67 18.28
N THR A 46 0.41 9.10 19.53
CA THR A 46 1.10 10.25 20.14
C THR A 46 1.45 9.94 21.59
N LEU A 47 2.39 10.71 22.16
CA LEU A 47 2.85 10.55 23.55
C LEU A 47 2.18 11.58 24.47
N THR A 48 1.62 11.10 25.57
CA THR A 48 1.10 11.94 26.65
C THR A 48 2.21 12.34 27.63
N ARG A 49 1.94 13.30 28.54
CA ARG A 49 2.90 13.78 29.55
C ARG A 49 3.58 12.66 30.33
N SER A 50 2.87 11.63 30.73
CA SER A 50 3.38 10.51 31.53
C SER A 50 4.32 9.58 30.73
N GLU A 51 4.26 9.65 29.41
CA GLU A 51 5.05 8.79 28.50
C GLU A 51 6.31 9.51 28.00
N VAL A 52 6.40 10.83 28.14
CA VAL A 52 7.59 11.60 27.76
C VAL A 52 8.67 11.42 28.81
N ARG A 53 9.85 10.93 28.40
CA ARG A 53 10.99 10.70 29.29
C ARG A 53 11.53 11.99 29.91
N GLY A 54 11.85 11.96 31.19
CA GLY A 54 12.45 13.07 31.93
C GLY A 54 11.47 13.97 32.65
N GLY A 55 11.96 15.08 33.21
CA GLY A 55 11.14 16.08 33.91
C GLY A 55 10.69 15.67 35.33
N GLY A 56 11.33 14.69 35.97
CA GLY A 56 11.05 14.28 37.35
C GLY A 56 11.50 15.32 38.40
N ALA A 57 12.57 16.06 38.10
CA ALA A 57 13.05 17.12 39.00
C ALA A 57 12.18 18.39 38.85
N LYS A 58 11.84 18.99 40.02
CA LYS A 58 11.13 20.27 40.09
C LYS A 58 12.08 21.39 39.63
N PRO A 59 11.70 22.23 38.63
CA PRO A 59 12.57 23.28 38.08
C PRO A 59 13.10 24.29 39.11
N TRP A 60 12.28 24.66 40.11
CA TRP A 60 12.62 25.56 41.19
C TRP A 60 11.74 25.33 42.43
N ARG A 61 12.11 25.90 43.56
CA ARG A 61 11.37 25.81 44.81
C ARG A 61 10.00 26.47 44.72
N GLN A 62 9.04 26.01 45.53
CA GLN A 62 7.63 26.37 45.49
C GLN A 62 7.35 27.88 45.73
N LYS A 63 8.18 28.56 46.57
CA LYS A 63 8.04 29.98 46.92
C LYS A 63 9.43 30.65 46.93
N GLY A 64 9.45 32.00 46.88
CA GLY A 64 10.68 32.79 47.00
C GLY A 64 11.53 32.89 45.71
N THR A 65 10.96 32.65 44.54
CA THR A 65 11.70 32.76 43.26
C THR A 65 11.15 33.88 42.35
N GLY A 66 10.01 34.52 42.70
CA GLY A 66 9.35 35.49 41.83
C GLY A 66 8.76 34.92 40.54
N ARG A 67 8.87 33.59 40.33
CA ARG A 67 8.41 32.91 39.11
C ARG A 67 7.12 32.15 39.36
N ALA A 68 6.38 31.85 38.27
CA ALA A 68 5.21 31.00 38.33
C ALA A 68 5.57 29.57 38.84
N ARG A 69 4.67 28.99 39.63
CA ARG A 69 4.88 27.65 40.20
C ARG A 69 4.89 26.60 39.12
N GLN A 70 5.93 25.78 39.08
CA GLN A 70 6.08 24.69 38.10
C GLN A 70 6.50 23.39 38.78
N GLY A 71 5.91 22.26 38.35
CA GLY A 71 6.20 20.95 38.91
C GLY A 71 7.13 20.10 38.02
N SER A 72 7.12 20.35 36.72
CA SER A 72 7.91 19.60 35.75
C SER A 72 8.10 20.39 34.47
N ILE A 73 9.25 20.26 33.83
CA ILE A 73 9.53 20.84 32.51
C ILE A 73 8.82 20.06 31.36
N ARG A 74 8.25 18.90 31.65
CA ARG A 74 7.47 18.09 30.68
C ARG A 74 5.97 18.34 30.76
N SER A 75 5.55 19.34 31.54
CA SER A 75 4.15 19.76 31.57
C SER A 75 3.70 20.31 30.22
N PRO A 76 2.40 20.19 29.85
CA PRO A 76 1.90 20.56 28.53
C PRO A 76 2.13 22.01 28.11
N GLN A 77 2.30 22.92 29.07
CA GLN A 77 2.58 24.34 28.82
C GLN A 77 4.03 24.62 28.42
N TRP A 78 4.92 23.63 28.53
CA TRP A 78 6.34 23.76 28.18
C TRP A 78 6.60 23.32 26.75
N THR A 79 7.53 24.00 26.09
CA THR A 79 8.10 23.51 24.82
C THR A 79 8.73 22.14 25.04
N HIS A 80 8.48 21.21 24.15
CA HIS A 80 8.87 19.79 24.28
C HIS A 80 8.24 19.04 25.47
N GLY A 81 7.18 19.59 26.09
CA GLY A 81 6.34 18.89 27.04
C GLY A 81 5.40 17.88 26.35
N GLY A 82 4.73 17.06 27.13
CA GLY A 82 3.74 16.12 26.60
C GLY A 82 2.41 16.81 26.28
N ILE A 83 1.60 16.17 25.43
CA ILE A 83 0.23 16.64 25.10
C ILE A 83 -0.71 16.25 26.25
N ALA A 84 -1.52 17.20 26.78
CA ALA A 84 -2.40 16.97 27.92
C ALA A 84 -3.46 15.90 27.64
N LEU A 85 -4.18 16.03 26.52
CA LEU A 85 -5.27 15.16 26.07
C LEU A 85 -4.98 14.61 24.68
N GLY A 86 -3.73 14.23 24.44
CA GLY A 86 -3.31 13.67 23.15
C GLY A 86 -3.95 12.31 22.84
N PRO A 87 -4.11 11.96 21.57
CA PRO A 87 -4.58 10.66 21.18
C PRO A 87 -3.58 9.58 21.62
N LYS A 88 -4.04 8.60 22.38
CA LYS A 88 -3.25 7.44 22.79
C LYS A 88 -3.20 6.40 21.68
N PRO A 89 -2.16 5.57 21.61
CA PRO A 89 -2.13 4.43 20.71
C PRO A 89 -3.37 3.56 20.91
N ARG A 90 -4.19 3.47 19.90
CA ARG A 90 -5.40 2.64 19.88
C ARG A 90 -5.67 2.14 18.48
N THR A 91 -6.45 1.11 18.36
CA THR A 91 -6.87 0.59 17.06
C THR A 91 -8.00 1.47 16.51
N TYR A 92 -7.73 2.21 15.44
CA TYR A 92 -8.73 3.00 14.69
C TYR A 92 -9.40 2.17 13.58
N LYS A 93 -9.31 0.84 13.66
CA LYS A 93 -9.78 -0.06 12.61
C LYS A 93 -11.28 0.12 12.36
N VAL A 94 -11.60 0.48 11.14
CA VAL A 94 -12.98 0.46 10.62
C VAL A 94 -13.23 -0.91 10.00
N ASN A 95 -14.16 -1.67 10.56
CA ASN A 95 -14.52 -2.99 10.03
C ASN A 95 -15.47 -2.80 8.85
N LEU A 96 -15.03 -3.21 7.66
CA LEU A 96 -15.85 -3.23 6.46
C LEU A 96 -16.46 -4.62 6.23
N ASN A 97 -17.69 -4.64 5.75
CA ASN A 97 -18.37 -5.87 5.36
C ASN A 97 -17.63 -6.57 4.20
N LYS A 98 -17.65 -7.90 4.15
CA LYS A 98 -16.99 -8.69 3.10
C LYS A 98 -17.41 -8.28 1.68
N LYS A 99 -18.71 -8.04 1.47
CA LYS A 99 -19.25 -7.58 0.16
C LYS A 99 -18.65 -6.23 -0.26
N VAL A 100 -18.53 -5.26 0.68
CA VAL A 100 -17.93 -3.95 0.40
C VAL A 100 -16.44 -4.06 0.06
N LYS A 101 -15.69 -4.91 0.77
CA LYS A 101 -14.28 -5.17 0.46
C LYS A 101 -14.10 -5.78 -0.94
N ARG A 102 -14.95 -6.74 -1.33
CA ARG A 102 -14.91 -7.34 -2.67
C ARG A 102 -15.26 -6.31 -3.74
N LEU A 103 -16.30 -5.50 -3.52
CA LEU A 103 -16.68 -4.42 -4.43
C LEU A 103 -15.54 -3.41 -4.60
N ALA A 104 -14.90 -2.99 -3.51
CA ALA A 104 -13.76 -2.08 -3.55
C ALA A 104 -12.58 -2.66 -4.35
N MET A 105 -12.28 -3.95 -4.20
CA MET A 105 -11.21 -4.62 -4.93
C MET A 105 -11.54 -4.69 -6.43
N LYS A 106 -12.73 -5.15 -6.80
CA LYS A 106 -13.19 -5.20 -8.18
C LYS A 106 -13.18 -3.80 -8.82
N SER A 107 -13.68 -2.78 -8.10
CA SER A 107 -13.68 -1.38 -8.56
C SER A 107 -12.27 -0.85 -8.81
N ALA A 108 -11.31 -1.13 -7.92
CA ALA A 108 -9.92 -0.71 -8.10
C ALA A 108 -9.25 -1.39 -9.31
N LEU A 109 -9.51 -2.68 -9.51
CA LEU A 109 -9.01 -3.42 -10.68
C LEU A 109 -9.62 -2.90 -11.99
N SER A 110 -10.93 -2.64 -12.01
CA SER A 110 -11.61 -2.08 -13.18
C SER A 110 -11.10 -0.68 -13.54
N THR A 111 -10.81 0.17 -12.55
CA THR A 111 -10.20 1.49 -12.78
C THR A 111 -8.85 1.35 -13.49
N LYS A 112 -7.96 0.44 -13.04
CA LYS A 112 -6.65 0.23 -13.66
C LYS A 112 -6.72 -0.30 -15.09
N VAL A 113 -7.75 -1.06 -15.43
CA VAL A 113 -8.00 -1.51 -16.80
C VAL A 113 -8.52 -0.36 -17.65
N ALA A 114 -9.49 0.42 -17.18
CA ALA A 114 -10.06 1.56 -17.89
C ALA A 114 -9.03 2.66 -18.21
N GLU A 115 -8.09 2.91 -17.29
CA GLU A 115 -6.99 3.86 -17.42
C GLU A 115 -5.81 3.33 -18.26
N ASN A 116 -5.86 2.07 -18.73
CA ASN A 116 -4.79 1.40 -19.46
C ASN A 116 -3.45 1.31 -18.68
N GLU A 117 -3.52 1.33 -17.37
CA GLU A 117 -2.35 1.21 -16.48
C GLU A 117 -1.99 -0.24 -16.15
N MET A 118 -2.87 -1.18 -16.49
CA MET A 118 -2.66 -2.61 -16.32
C MET A 118 -1.84 -3.20 -17.49
N LYS A 119 -0.74 -3.88 -17.17
CA LYS A 119 0.09 -4.64 -18.11
C LYS A 119 0.20 -6.08 -17.65
N VAL A 120 -0.14 -7.01 -18.52
CA VAL A 120 0.00 -8.44 -18.24
C VAL A 120 1.33 -8.94 -18.78
N VAL A 121 2.11 -9.67 -17.96
CA VAL A 121 3.36 -10.29 -18.35
C VAL A 121 3.19 -11.80 -18.36
N SER A 122 3.67 -12.47 -19.42
CA SER A 122 3.51 -13.90 -19.57
C SER A 122 4.15 -14.69 -18.43
N LYS A 123 5.42 -14.44 -18.16
CA LYS A 123 6.21 -15.05 -17.09
C LYS A 123 7.44 -14.19 -16.81
N VAL A 124 7.88 -14.19 -15.57
CA VAL A 124 9.15 -13.57 -15.14
C VAL A 124 10.05 -14.69 -14.65
N GLU A 125 11.10 -14.97 -15.38
CA GLU A 125 12.10 -15.98 -15.01
C GLU A 125 13.40 -15.27 -14.64
N LEU A 126 13.85 -15.51 -13.41
CA LEU A 126 15.11 -14.99 -12.88
C LEU A 126 16.02 -16.17 -12.55
N GLU A 127 17.18 -16.22 -13.18
CA GLU A 127 18.19 -17.24 -12.86
C GLU A 127 18.73 -17.04 -11.44
N ALA A 128 19.04 -15.80 -11.09
CA ALA A 128 19.56 -15.41 -9.79
C ALA A 128 18.81 -14.19 -9.23
N ILE A 129 18.99 -13.91 -7.94
CA ILE A 129 18.43 -12.71 -7.29
C ILE A 129 19.26 -11.49 -7.71
N LYS A 130 18.78 -10.74 -8.71
CA LYS A 130 19.44 -9.55 -9.26
C LYS A 130 18.44 -8.43 -9.52
N THR A 131 18.71 -7.26 -8.97
CA THR A 131 17.88 -6.05 -9.17
C THR A 131 17.95 -5.56 -10.61
N LYS A 132 19.10 -5.69 -11.28
CA LYS A 132 19.33 -5.21 -12.65
C LYS A 132 18.34 -5.83 -13.65
N GLU A 133 18.05 -7.11 -13.54
CA GLU A 133 17.11 -7.80 -14.43
C GLU A 133 15.68 -7.23 -14.32
N ILE A 134 15.24 -6.91 -13.09
CA ILE A 134 13.94 -6.29 -12.87
C ILE A 134 13.92 -4.84 -13.42
N VAL A 135 14.97 -4.06 -13.19
CA VAL A 135 15.08 -2.69 -13.74
C VAL A 135 15.03 -2.71 -15.27
N GLU A 136 15.75 -3.62 -15.92
CA GLU A 136 15.71 -3.78 -17.38
C GLU A 136 14.31 -4.15 -17.88
N MET A 137 13.62 -5.07 -17.18
CA MET A 137 12.24 -5.43 -17.51
C MET A 137 11.30 -4.23 -17.40
N LEU A 138 11.37 -3.48 -16.32
CA LEU A 138 10.51 -2.30 -16.10
C LEU A 138 10.77 -1.22 -17.17
N THR A 139 12.02 -0.98 -17.52
CA THR A 139 12.40 -0.05 -18.59
C THR A 139 11.85 -0.47 -19.94
N LYS A 140 11.97 -1.76 -20.30
CA LYS A 140 11.44 -2.31 -21.55
C LYS A 140 9.90 -2.26 -21.62
N LEU A 141 9.23 -2.44 -20.48
CA LEU A 141 7.78 -2.30 -20.35
C LEU A 141 7.32 -0.84 -20.28
N LYS A 142 8.23 0.13 -20.29
CA LYS A 142 7.93 1.56 -20.10
C LYS A 142 7.02 1.76 -18.86
N ALA A 143 7.42 1.17 -17.74
CA ALA A 143 6.69 1.30 -16.49
C ALA A 143 6.91 2.70 -15.88
N ALA A 144 5.88 3.23 -15.20
CA ALA A 144 5.96 4.49 -14.48
C ALA A 144 6.82 4.37 -13.19
N LYS A 145 6.92 5.45 -12.41
CA LYS A 145 7.76 5.49 -11.21
C LYS A 145 7.26 4.55 -10.11
N LYS A 146 5.94 4.50 -9.89
CA LYS A 146 5.33 3.62 -8.88
C LYS A 146 4.77 2.37 -9.56
N VAL A 147 5.37 1.23 -9.29
CA VAL A 147 5.02 -0.04 -9.90
C VAL A 147 4.57 -1.04 -8.86
N LEU A 148 3.45 -1.70 -9.12
CA LEU A 148 3.02 -2.87 -8.36
C LEU A 148 3.11 -4.12 -9.24
N ILE A 149 3.95 -5.07 -8.83
CA ILE A 149 4.08 -6.37 -9.50
C ILE A 149 3.26 -7.40 -8.73
N VAL A 150 2.35 -8.09 -9.40
CA VAL A 150 1.49 -9.11 -8.79
C VAL A 150 1.81 -10.49 -9.33
N THR A 151 2.13 -11.39 -8.42
CA THR A 151 2.42 -12.80 -8.69
C THR A 151 1.29 -13.70 -8.19
N ALA A 152 1.08 -14.85 -8.81
CA ALA A 152 0.07 -15.82 -8.36
C ALA A 152 0.36 -16.32 -6.95
N GLU A 153 1.61 -16.62 -6.66
CA GLU A 153 2.12 -17.07 -5.36
C GLU A 153 3.31 -16.22 -4.93
N ALA A 154 3.74 -16.38 -3.69
CA ALA A 154 4.92 -15.68 -3.19
C ALA A 154 6.19 -16.22 -3.86
N ASP A 155 6.79 -15.44 -4.74
CA ASP A 155 8.06 -15.75 -5.37
C ASP A 155 9.19 -14.99 -4.67
N GLU A 156 10.05 -15.75 -4.00
CA GLU A 156 11.16 -15.18 -3.21
C GLU A 156 12.21 -14.51 -4.10
N LYS A 157 12.46 -15.03 -5.30
CA LYS A 157 13.44 -14.46 -6.23
C LYS A 157 12.96 -13.11 -6.76
N ILE A 158 11.72 -13.01 -7.20
CA ILE A 158 11.12 -11.76 -7.68
C ILE A 158 11.06 -10.74 -6.54
N TYR A 159 10.59 -11.15 -5.35
CA TYR A 159 10.49 -10.26 -4.20
C TYR A 159 11.84 -9.69 -3.78
N LYS A 160 12.86 -10.52 -3.58
CA LYS A 160 14.21 -10.07 -3.17
C LYS A 160 14.88 -9.20 -4.24
N SER A 161 14.64 -9.47 -5.53
CA SER A 161 15.20 -8.69 -6.64
C SER A 161 14.53 -7.32 -6.80
N ALA A 162 13.22 -7.20 -6.48
CA ALA A 162 12.47 -5.97 -6.69
C ALA A 162 12.42 -5.04 -5.47
N ARG A 163 12.46 -5.57 -4.23
CA ARG A 163 12.23 -4.80 -2.99
C ARG A 163 13.20 -3.63 -2.76
N ASN A 164 14.40 -3.67 -3.34
CA ASN A 164 15.40 -2.61 -3.19
C ASN A 164 15.21 -1.45 -4.19
N ILE A 165 14.31 -1.59 -5.16
CA ILE A 165 14.06 -0.57 -6.18
C ILE A 165 13.02 0.41 -5.63
N GLU A 166 13.35 1.71 -5.61
CA GLU A 166 12.44 2.76 -5.14
C GLU A 166 11.17 2.80 -5.98
N GLY A 167 10.01 2.84 -5.33
CA GLY A 167 8.71 2.90 -5.97
C GLY A 167 8.17 1.55 -6.48
N VAL A 168 8.93 0.44 -6.35
CA VAL A 168 8.49 -0.89 -6.77
C VAL A 168 8.03 -1.72 -5.57
N LYS A 169 6.82 -2.26 -5.64
CA LYS A 169 6.27 -3.19 -4.67
C LYS A 169 5.89 -4.50 -5.35
N VAL A 170 6.14 -5.62 -4.67
CA VAL A 170 5.72 -6.95 -5.11
C VAL A 170 4.68 -7.47 -4.13
N ALA A 171 3.58 -8.00 -4.64
CA ALA A 171 2.52 -8.63 -3.87
C ALA A 171 2.09 -9.94 -4.53
N SER A 172 1.70 -10.92 -3.73
CA SER A 172 0.96 -12.08 -4.22
C SER A 172 -0.54 -11.77 -4.26
N VAL A 173 -1.33 -12.54 -5.01
CA VAL A 173 -2.79 -12.39 -5.07
C VAL A 173 -3.42 -12.40 -3.68
N ASN A 174 -2.90 -13.23 -2.77
CA ASN A 174 -3.41 -13.36 -1.40
C ASN A 174 -3.10 -12.14 -0.50
N THR A 175 -2.04 -11.38 -0.80
CA THR A 175 -1.62 -10.20 -0.02
C THR A 175 -1.98 -8.88 -0.69
N LEU A 176 -2.62 -8.96 -1.86
CA LEU A 176 -3.05 -7.79 -2.63
C LEU A 176 -4.06 -6.95 -1.83
N CYS A 177 -3.84 -5.64 -1.75
CA CYS A 177 -4.78 -4.72 -1.11
C CYS A 177 -5.17 -3.55 -2.03
N VAL A 178 -6.36 -2.99 -1.78
CA VAL A 178 -6.91 -1.88 -2.57
C VAL A 178 -5.98 -0.66 -2.56
N TYR A 179 -5.35 -0.37 -1.42
CA TYR A 179 -4.41 0.75 -1.30
C TYR A 179 -3.22 0.62 -2.27
N ASP A 180 -2.63 -0.57 -2.38
CA ASP A 180 -1.48 -0.79 -3.25
C ASP A 180 -1.85 -0.64 -4.72
N ILE A 181 -3.05 -1.10 -5.12
CA ILE A 181 -3.55 -0.97 -6.49
C ILE A 181 -3.75 0.51 -6.86
N ILE A 182 -4.38 1.29 -5.98
CA ILE A 182 -4.64 2.71 -6.25
C ILE A 182 -3.36 3.55 -6.19
N ASN A 183 -2.42 3.22 -5.31
CA ASN A 183 -1.18 3.99 -5.13
C ASN A 183 -0.14 3.74 -6.24
N CYS A 184 -0.30 2.75 -7.09
CA CYS A 184 0.61 2.50 -8.20
C CYS A 184 0.16 3.20 -9.48
N ASP A 185 1.11 3.66 -10.30
CA ASP A 185 0.89 4.26 -11.62
C ASP A 185 1.00 3.20 -12.75
N SER A 186 1.69 2.08 -12.48
CA SER A 186 1.79 0.94 -13.38
C SER A 186 1.51 -0.36 -12.63
N PHE A 187 0.45 -1.05 -13.04
CA PHE A 187 0.00 -2.29 -12.45
C PHE A 187 0.42 -3.46 -13.35
N ILE A 188 1.45 -4.20 -12.93
CA ILE A 188 2.02 -5.33 -13.69
C ILE A 188 1.55 -6.63 -13.06
N VAL A 189 0.83 -7.46 -13.82
CA VAL A 189 0.26 -8.72 -13.34
C VAL A 189 0.81 -9.87 -14.17
N LEU A 190 1.26 -10.95 -13.54
CA LEU A 190 1.60 -12.16 -14.24
C LEU A 190 0.34 -12.87 -14.77
N LYS A 191 0.43 -13.52 -15.93
CA LYS A 191 -0.69 -14.22 -16.56
C LYS A 191 -1.39 -15.21 -15.61
N ASP A 192 -0.62 -15.95 -14.83
CA ASP A 192 -1.17 -16.91 -13.86
C ASP A 192 -1.86 -16.21 -12.67
N ALA A 193 -1.38 -15.00 -12.32
CA ALA A 193 -2.01 -14.19 -11.28
C ALA A 193 -3.37 -13.64 -11.72
N VAL A 194 -3.55 -13.31 -13.01
CA VAL A 194 -4.86 -12.87 -13.54
C VAL A 194 -5.90 -13.96 -13.34
N LYS A 195 -5.61 -15.19 -13.74
CA LYS A 195 -6.53 -16.34 -13.54
C LYS A 195 -6.88 -16.53 -12.07
N LYS A 196 -5.88 -16.47 -11.19
CA LYS A 196 -6.11 -16.62 -9.75
C LYS A 196 -6.93 -15.47 -9.15
N ILE A 197 -6.78 -14.24 -9.66
CA ILE A 197 -7.63 -13.09 -9.28
C ILE A 197 -9.09 -13.35 -9.69
N GLU A 198 -9.31 -13.84 -10.89
CA GLU A 198 -10.65 -14.19 -11.38
C GLU A 198 -11.30 -15.27 -10.51
N GLU A 199 -10.59 -16.33 -10.16
CA GLU A 199 -11.09 -17.39 -9.27
C GLU A 199 -11.47 -16.88 -7.86
N VAL A 200 -10.67 -15.97 -7.29
CA VAL A 200 -10.88 -15.45 -5.92
C VAL A 200 -12.00 -14.42 -5.86
N TYR A 201 -12.19 -13.64 -6.92
CA TYR A 201 -13.11 -12.49 -6.91
C TYR A 201 -14.33 -12.66 -7.86
N ALA A 202 -14.43 -13.76 -8.59
CA ALA A 202 -15.57 -14.05 -9.46
C ALA A 202 -16.94 -13.99 -8.76
#